data_131f678f7eb18dfd7efdf29e62ee4a3e
#
_entry.id   131f678f7eb18dfd7efdf29e62ee4a3e
#
_cell.length_a   1.000
_cell.length_b   1.000
_cell.length_c   1.000
_cell.angle_alpha   90.00
_cell.angle_beta   90.00
_cell.angle_gamma   90.00
#
_symmetry.space_group_name_H-M   'P 1'
#
loop_
_entity.id
_entity.type
_entity.pdbx_description
1 polymer ?
#
loop_
_entity_poly.entity_id
_entity_poly.type
_entity_poly.pdbx_seq_one_letter_code
_entity_poly.pdbx_strand_id
1 'polypeptide(L)'
;MKYVVDFIQYIVNLGPTVMIPIIFLIFGLCLKVPFAKALRGGLMVGIGFIGLNATVTILTDVMNPAVQEIIKVMHINLSVIDVGWPSASAIAYGSIVGVTMIPLGIIINMIMLFTKTTSTIDIDIWDFWHFAFTGSLVYALTDDILLSLFLASVNMVVIMVIADRTAPLSEKYLGLPGISIPHGYAGSFVPFAVVINWIIDKIPGVNKIHLDAKDFNKKFGNWGEPTLLGFVIGLLVGFLAYGFVPGMDWPDKIGKILLMGVTMSAVMIITPKMAALLLQGVVPVSNNIQKLTQKRFGGRKFYIGMDTAVGIGSPVVLACATLMIPLSLVFAFILPGNKFLPTIGLVGFVLSLIHI
;
A
#
# COMPACT_ATOMS: atom_id res chain seq x y z
N MET A 1 -20.16 15.68 -23.09
CA MET A 1 -19.62 14.42 -22.52
C MET A 1 -18.14 14.24 -22.84
N LYS A 2 -17.72 14.31 -24.09
CA LYS A 2 -16.31 14.14 -24.51
C LYS A 2 -15.32 15.03 -23.71
N TYR A 3 -15.55 16.34 -23.64
CA TYR A 3 -14.66 17.26 -22.89
C TYR A 3 -14.53 16.93 -21.39
N VAL A 4 -15.57 16.40 -20.76
CA VAL A 4 -15.51 15.99 -19.34
C VAL A 4 -14.66 14.73 -19.19
N VAL A 5 -14.81 13.78 -20.10
CA VAL A 5 -13.99 12.56 -20.13
C VAL A 5 -12.54 12.89 -20.37
N ASP A 6 -12.25 13.75 -21.37
CA ASP A 6 -10.90 14.19 -21.72
C ASP A 6 -10.24 14.93 -20.53
N PHE A 7 -11.00 15.77 -19.80
CA PHE A 7 -10.52 16.46 -18.63
C PHE A 7 -10.20 15.51 -17.46
N ILE A 8 -11.10 14.55 -17.17
CA ILE A 8 -10.85 13.53 -16.13
C ILE A 8 -9.62 12.71 -16.50
N GLN A 9 -9.51 12.27 -17.77
CA GLN A 9 -8.36 11.51 -18.24
C GLN A 9 -7.07 12.31 -18.10
N TYR A 10 -7.09 13.61 -18.41
CA TYR A 10 -5.93 14.50 -18.21
C TYR A 10 -5.51 14.52 -16.73
N ILE A 11 -6.46 14.68 -15.79
CA ILE A 11 -6.19 14.68 -14.34
C ILE A 11 -5.59 13.35 -13.91
N VAL A 12 -6.15 12.22 -14.36
CA VAL A 12 -5.64 10.87 -14.05
C VAL A 12 -4.21 10.70 -14.57
N ASN A 13 -3.93 11.17 -15.79
CA ASN A 13 -2.60 11.07 -16.41
C ASN A 13 -1.52 11.90 -15.69
N LEU A 14 -1.89 12.88 -14.84
CA LEU A 14 -0.93 13.57 -13.99
C LEU A 14 -0.31 12.63 -12.93
N GLY A 15 -0.97 11.52 -12.66
CA GLY A 15 -0.54 10.54 -11.67
C GLY A 15 -0.71 10.99 -10.21
N PRO A 16 -0.56 10.08 -9.25
CA PRO A 16 -0.82 10.33 -7.83
C PRO A 16 0.07 11.44 -7.26
N THR A 17 1.31 11.51 -7.70
CA THR A 17 2.31 12.47 -7.21
C THR A 17 1.92 13.93 -7.42
N VAL A 18 1.15 14.23 -8.47
CA VAL A 18 0.68 15.59 -8.78
C VAL A 18 -0.78 15.77 -8.42
N MET A 19 -1.60 14.77 -8.70
CA MET A 19 -3.05 14.83 -8.49
C MET A 19 -3.40 14.97 -7.00
N ILE A 20 -2.80 14.14 -6.13
CA ILE A 20 -3.12 14.14 -4.70
C ILE A 20 -2.75 15.47 -4.04
N PRO A 21 -1.57 16.08 -4.23
CA PRO A 21 -1.26 17.43 -3.76
C PRO A 21 -2.29 18.48 -4.16
N ILE A 22 -2.78 18.47 -5.39
CA ILE A 22 -3.80 19.42 -5.88
C ILE A 22 -5.12 19.19 -5.14
N ILE A 23 -5.54 17.94 -4.98
CA ILE A 23 -6.77 17.59 -4.23
C ILE A 23 -6.65 18.06 -2.78
N PHE A 24 -5.51 17.80 -2.12
CA PHE A 24 -5.26 18.26 -0.76
C PHE A 24 -5.30 19.80 -0.63
N LEU A 25 -4.74 20.51 -1.60
CA LEU A 25 -4.82 21.98 -1.64
C LEU A 25 -6.28 22.44 -1.75
N ILE A 26 -7.03 21.93 -2.73
CA ILE A 26 -8.44 22.30 -2.95
C ILE A 26 -9.26 21.97 -1.70
N PHE A 27 -9.10 20.76 -1.18
CA PHE A 27 -9.81 20.31 0.00
C PHE A 27 -9.48 21.14 1.24
N GLY A 28 -8.20 21.45 1.45
CA GLY A 28 -7.76 22.34 2.51
C GLY A 28 -8.41 23.74 2.41
N LEU A 29 -8.51 24.29 1.21
CA LEU A 29 -9.18 25.58 0.98
C LEU A 29 -10.68 25.52 1.26
N CYS A 30 -11.37 24.45 0.84
CA CYS A 30 -12.77 24.21 1.17
C CYS A 30 -13.01 24.12 2.68
N LEU A 31 -12.03 23.62 3.44
CA LEU A 31 -12.03 23.56 4.90
C LEU A 31 -11.57 24.85 5.59
N LYS A 32 -11.42 25.94 4.82
CA LYS A 32 -10.96 27.26 5.33
C LYS A 32 -9.55 27.22 5.95
N VAL A 33 -8.70 26.31 5.51
CA VAL A 33 -7.26 26.33 5.84
C VAL A 33 -6.62 27.50 5.08
N PRO A 34 -5.76 28.33 5.71
CA PRO A 34 -5.04 29.38 5.00
C PRO A 34 -4.24 28.83 3.81
N PHE A 35 -4.28 29.53 2.66
CA PHE A 35 -3.70 29.10 1.40
C PHE A 35 -2.26 28.54 1.55
N ALA A 36 -1.38 29.30 2.22
CA ALA A 36 0.01 28.88 2.40
C ALA A 36 0.14 27.54 3.18
N LYS A 37 -0.74 27.31 4.16
CA LYS A 37 -0.75 26.06 4.92
C LYS A 37 -1.31 24.89 4.09
N ALA A 38 -2.38 25.13 3.32
CA ALA A 38 -2.98 24.15 2.44
C ALA A 38 -2.00 23.74 1.31
N LEU A 39 -1.34 24.73 0.70
CA LEU A 39 -0.32 24.50 -0.33
C LEU A 39 0.86 23.70 0.23
N ARG A 40 1.40 24.12 1.39
CA ARG A 40 2.48 23.38 2.05
C ARG A 40 2.06 21.93 2.35
N GLY A 41 0.83 21.75 2.87
CA GLY A 41 0.28 20.41 3.14
C GLY A 41 0.25 19.54 1.89
N GLY A 42 -0.30 20.05 0.79
CA GLY A 42 -0.33 19.36 -0.49
C GLY A 42 1.07 19.03 -1.02
N LEU A 43 2.00 19.99 -0.98
CA LEU A 43 3.39 19.75 -1.40
C LEU A 43 4.08 18.69 -0.55
N MET A 44 3.87 18.68 0.78
CA MET A 44 4.46 17.66 1.67
C MET A 44 3.94 16.26 1.34
N VAL A 45 2.65 16.14 0.99
CA VAL A 45 2.07 14.88 0.51
C VAL A 45 2.76 14.44 -0.79
N GLY A 46 2.88 15.33 -1.79
CA GLY A 46 3.56 15.01 -3.05
C GLY A 46 5.03 14.61 -2.87
N ILE A 47 5.77 15.35 -2.04
CA ILE A 47 7.17 15.03 -1.72
C ILE A 47 7.27 13.64 -1.06
N GLY A 48 6.35 13.33 -0.12
CA GLY A 48 6.28 12.02 0.51
C GLY A 48 6.05 10.90 -0.50
N PHE A 49 5.12 11.08 -1.45
CA PHE A 49 4.88 10.10 -2.52
C PHE A 49 6.08 9.94 -3.45
N ILE A 50 6.75 11.02 -3.85
CA ILE A 50 7.98 10.94 -4.65
C ILE A 50 9.04 10.13 -3.91
N GLY A 51 9.24 10.43 -2.62
CA GLY A 51 10.22 9.74 -1.81
C GLY A 51 9.91 8.26 -1.59
N LEU A 52 8.63 7.92 -1.34
CA LEU A 52 8.19 6.53 -1.24
C LEU A 52 8.41 5.77 -2.56
N ASN A 53 8.01 6.35 -3.69
CA ASN A 53 8.24 5.74 -5.00
C ASN A 53 9.74 5.54 -5.28
N ALA A 54 10.58 6.51 -4.94
CA ALA A 54 12.03 6.38 -5.10
C ALA A 54 12.60 5.22 -4.25
N THR A 55 12.14 5.05 -3.02
CA THR A 55 12.57 3.92 -2.17
C THR A 55 12.07 2.57 -2.68
N VAL A 56 10.85 2.51 -3.21
CA VAL A 56 10.33 1.29 -3.87
C VAL A 56 11.15 0.96 -5.11
N THR A 57 11.51 1.97 -5.92
CA THR A 57 12.37 1.77 -7.11
C THR A 57 13.75 1.23 -6.71
N ILE A 58 14.41 1.82 -5.71
CA ILE A 58 15.69 1.33 -5.19
C ILE A 58 15.58 -0.14 -4.77
N LEU A 59 14.50 -0.51 -4.08
CA LEU A 59 14.25 -1.88 -3.67
C LEU A 59 14.09 -2.81 -4.88
N THR A 60 13.24 -2.45 -5.83
CA THR A 60 12.91 -3.28 -7.00
C THR A 60 14.12 -3.43 -7.95
N ASP A 61 14.92 -2.40 -8.12
CA ASP A 61 16.13 -2.43 -8.97
C ASP A 61 17.17 -3.45 -8.48
N VAL A 62 17.23 -3.68 -7.18
CA VAL A 62 18.16 -4.66 -6.60
C VAL A 62 17.50 -6.04 -6.44
N MET A 63 16.20 -6.07 -6.10
CA MET A 63 15.49 -7.33 -5.87
C MET A 63 15.13 -8.06 -7.16
N ASN A 64 14.72 -7.36 -8.23
CA ASN A 64 14.34 -8.01 -9.48
C ASN A 64 15.48 -8.85 -10.10
N PRO A 65 16.71 -8.36 -10.24
CA PRO A 65 17.83 -9.19 -10.70
C PRO A 65 18.10 -10.38 -9.77
N ALA A 66 18.01 -10.17 -8.44
CA ALA A 66 18.22 -11.24 -7.46
C ALA A 66 17.19 -12.37 -7.61
N VAL A 67 15.91 -12.02 -7.78
CA VAL A 67 14.84 -13.00 -8.03
C VAL A 67 15.08 -13.75 -9.31
N GLN A 68 15.51 -13.08 -10.40
CA GLN A 68 15.81 -13.75 -11.67
C GLN A 68 16.97 -14.76 -11.52
N GLU A 69 17.99 -14.44 -10.73
CA GLU A 69 19.07 -15.40 -10.47
C GLU A 69 18.60 -16.57 -9.60
N ILE A 70 17.76 -16.36 -8.58
CA ILE A 70 17.14 -17.45 -7.81
C ILE A 70 16.36 -18.39 -8.74
N ILE A 71 15.54 -17.85 -9.64
CA ILE A 71 14.76 -18.62 -10.61
C ILE A 71 15.68 -19.50 -11.47
N LYS A 72 16.77 -18.94 -11.99
CA LYS A 72 17.73 -19.65 -12.83
C LYS A 72 18.44 -20.75 -12.05
N VAL A 73 18.98 -20.43 -10.88
CA VAL A 73 19.75 -21.38 -10.05
C VAL A 73 18.87 -22.52 -9.55
N MET A 74 17.62 -22.23 -9.22
CA MET A 74 16.66 -23.25 -8.74
C MET A 74 15.94 -23.98 -9.87
N HIS A 75 16.23 -23.67 -11.14
CA HIS A 75 15.57 -24.24 -12.33
C HIS A 75 14.04 -24.12 -12.27
N ILE A 76 13.52 -23.00 -11.80
CA ILE A 76 12.10 -22.77 -11.61
C ILE A 76 11.45 -22.44 -12.96
N ASN A 77 10.54 -23.29 -13.43
CA ASN A 77 9.75 -23.10 -14.66
C ASN A 77 8.40 -22.45 -14.32
N LEU A 78 8.43 -21.20 -13.86
CA LEU A 78 7.23 -20.42 -13.59
C LEU A 78 7.18 -19.18 -14.49
N SER A 79 5.98 -18.83 -14.96
CA SER A 79 5.78 -17.60 -15.73
C SER A 79 5.87 -16.40 -14.80
N VAL A 80 6.76 -15.46 -15.10
CA VAL A 80 6.82 -14.15 -14.41
C VAL A 80 5.82 -13.24 -15.08
N ILE A 81 4.74 -12.94 -14.39
CA ILE A 81 3.75 -11.95 -14.82
C ILE A 81 3.82 -10.77 -13.86
N ASP A 82 4.34 -9.65 -14.35
CA ASP A 82 4.28 -8.39 -13.61
C ASP A 82 2.98 -7.66 -13.93
N VAL A 83 1.97 -7.87 -13.11
CA VAL A 83 0.74 -7.09 -13.06
C VAL A 83 0.76 -6.16 -11.85
N GLY A 84 1.89 -5.51 -11.61
CA GLY A 84 2.01 -4.52 -10.54
C GLY A 84 0.99 -3.39 -10.66
N TRP A 85 0.89 -2.58 -9.59
CA TRP A 85 -0.06 -1.47 -9.54
C TRP A 85 -0.01 -0.52 -10.76
N PRO A 86 1.14 -0.25 -11.42
CA PRO A 86 1.15 0.63 -12.59
C PRO A 86 0.36 0.03 -13.76
N SER A 87 0.52 -1.26 -14.03
CA SER A 87 -0.21 -1.95 -15.10
C SER A 87 -1.69 -2.06 -14.78
N ALA A 88 -2.04 -2.45 -13.54
CA ALA A 88 -3.42 -2.60 -13.10
C ALA A 88 -4.18 -1.27 -13.09
N SER A 89 -3.55 -0.18 -12.62
CA SER A 89 -4.16 1.16 -12.64
C SER A 89 -4.31 1.71 -14.06
N ALA A 90 -3.36 1.43 -14.96
CA ALA A 90 -3.46 1.81 -16.36
C ALA A 90 -4.63 1.08 -17.07
N ILE A 91 -4.82 -0.21 -16.80
CA ILE A 91 -5.98 -0.99 -17.30
C ILE A 91 -7.28 -0.41 -16.75
N ALA A 92 -7.33 -0.17 -15.42
CA ALA A 92 -8.52 0.37 -14.78
C ALA A 92 -8.93 1.72 -15.38
N TYR A 93 -8.03 2.69 -15.37
CA TYR A 93 -8.33 4.04 -15.84
C TYR A 93 -8.31 4.20 -17.36
N GLY A 94 -7.74 3.26 -18.10
CA GLY A 94 -7.85 3.19 -19.55
C GLY A 94 -9.24 2.74 -20.04
N SER A 95 -10.11 2.26 -19.15
CA SER A 95 -11.46 1.81 -19.45
C SER A 95 -12.50 2.90 -19.23
N ILE A 96 -13.66 2.78 -19.92
CA ILE A 96 -14.82 3.64 -19.68
C ILE A 96 -15.36 3.51 -18.25
N VAL A 97 -15.23 2.33 -17.65
CA VAL A 97 -15.59 2.06 -16.26
C VAL A 97 -14.73 2.87 -15.32
N GLY A 98 -13.39 2.91 -15.55
CA GLY A 98 -12.46 3.65 -14.74
C GLY A 98 -12.72 5.15 -14.71
N VAL A 99 -12.92 5.74 -15.88
CA VAL A 99 -13.24 7.16 -16.00
C VAL A 99 -14.55 7.50 -15.30
N THR A 100 -15.55 6.63 -15.41
CA THR A 100 -16.86 6.82 -14.77
C THR A 100 -16.81 6.59 -13.27
N MET A 101 -15.94 5.69 -12.79
CA MET A 101 -15.83 5.37 -11.37
C MET A 101 -15.33 6.55 -10.52
N ILE A 102 -14.57 7.48 -11.09
CA ILE A 102 -14.09 8.65 -10.35
C ILE A 102 -15.26 9.52 -9.85
N PRO A 103 -16.11 10.10 -10.70
CA PRO A 103 -17.26 10.89 -10.23
C PRO A 103 -18.27 10.03 -9.45
N LEU A 104 -18.50 8.78 -9.86
CA LEU A 104 -19.40 7.87 -9.19
C LEU A 104 -18.94 7.56 -7.76
N GLY A 105 -17.65 7.27 -7.56
CA GLY A 105 -17.06 6.99 -6.26
C GLY A 105 -17.16 8.18 -5.30
N ILE A 106 -16.94 9.40 -5.80
CA ILE A 106 -17.15 10.62 -5.00
C ILE A 106 -18.62 10.71 -4.54
N ILE A 107 -19.58 10.46 -5.44
CA ILE A 107 -20.99 10.48 -5.13
C ILE A 107 -21.34 9.40 -4.09
N ILE A 108 -20.84 8.18 -4.28
CA ILE A 108 -21.04 7.06 -3.34
C ILE A 108 -20.51 7.44 -1.96
N ASN A 109 -19.26 7.94 -1.87
CA ASN A 109 -18.68 8.34 -0.59
C ASN A 109 -19.50 9.44 0.09
N MET A 110 -19.97 10.44 -0.66
CA MET A 110 -20.87 11.45 -0.12
C MET A 110 -22.17 10.85 0.42
N ILE A 111 -22.83 9.97 -0.34
CA ILE A 111 -24.06 9.29 0.10
C ILE A 111 -23.79 8.49 1.39
N MET A 112 -22.69 7.72 1.45
CA MET A 112 -22.33 6.94 2.62
C MET A 112 -22.04 7.81 3.85
N LEU A 113 -21.43 8.99 3.67
CA LEU A 113 -21.22 9.96 4.75
C LEU A 113 -22.54 10.53 5.27
N PHE A 114 -23.48 10.93 4.37
CA PHE A 114 -24.79 11.46 4.74
C PHE A 114 -25.69 10.40 5.40
N THR A 115 -25.67 9.18 4.91
CA THR A 115 -26.41 8.04 5.49
C THR A 115 -25.73 7.48 6.75
N LYS A 116 -24.56 7.99 7.10
CA LYS A 116 -23.75 7.54 8.25
C LYS A 116 -23.29 6.09 8.14
N THR A 117 -23.23 5.52 6.95
CA THR A 117 -22.72 4.17 6.69
C THR A 117 -21.20 4.11 6.65
N THR A 118 -20.52 5.24 6.44
CA THR A 118 -19.08 5.37 6.63
C THR A 118 -18.73 6.63 7.40
N SER A 119 -17.62 6.60 8.12
CA SER A 119 -16.98 7.76 8.76
C SER A 119 -15.73 8.22 7.99
N THR A 120 -15.38 7.53 6.90
CA THR A 120 -14.21 7.83 6.08
C THR A 120 -14.58 8.81 4.97
N ILE A 121 -13.85 9.92 4.93
CA ILE A 121 -13.84 10.87 3.82
C ILE A 121 -12.69 10.44 2.93
N ASP A 122 -13.00 9.80 1.83
CA ASP A 122 -12.01 9.30 0.89
C ASP A 122 -11.59 10.43 -0.06
N ILE A 123 -10.42 10.98 0.21
CA ILE A 123 -9.83 12.08 -0.58
C ILE A 123 -8.75 11.59 -1.54
N ASP A 124 -8.34 10.34 -1.40
CA ASP A 124 -7.40 9.72 -2.30
C ASP A 124 -8.12 9.15 -3.52
N ILE A 125 -8.61 10.04 -4.36
CA ILE A 125 -9.35 9.69 -5.58
C ILE A 125 -8.51 8.80 -6.51
N TRP A 126 -7.18 8.88 -6.41
CA TRP A 126 -6.31 7.98 -7.16
C TRP A 126 -6.59 6.53 -6.82
N ASP A 127 -6.82 6.20 -5.55
CA ASP A 127 -7.08 4.84 -5.07
C ASP A 127 -8.39 4.23 -5.62
N PHE A 128 -9.25 5.04 -6.22
CA PHE A 128 -10.47 4.55 -6.89
C PHE A 128 -10.15 3.60 -8.05
N TRP A 129 -8.89 3.55 -8.51
CA TRP A 129 -8.49 2.56 -9.52
C TRP A 129 -8.71 1.11 -9.06
N HIS A 130 -8.67 0.81 -7.77
CA HIS A 130 -8.95 -0.52 -7.25
C HIS A 130 -10.39 -0.95 -7.52
N PHE A 131 -11.34 -0.03 -7.29
CA PHE A 131 -12.75 -0.27 -7.56
C PHE A 131 -13.01 -0.29 -9.06
N ALA A 132 -12.41 0.63 -9.79
CA ALA A 132 -12.43 0.69 -11.24
C ALA A 132 -11.86 -0.59 -11.89
N PHE A 133 -10.78 -1.16 -11.33
CA PHE A 133 -10.20 -2.40 -11.81
C PHE A 133 -11.17 -3.58 -11.68
N THR A 134 -11.84 -3.71 -10.53
CA THR A 134 -12.91 -4.70 -10.36
C THR A 134 -13.97 -4.57 -11.44
N GLY A 135 -14.46 -3.36 -11.67
CA GLY A 135 -15.46 -3.11 -12.71
C GLY A 135 -14.91 -3.36 -14.13
N SER A 136 -13.65 -3.00 -14.40
CA SER A 136 -13.02 -3.23 -15.71
C SER A 136 -12.87 -4.72 -16.02
N LEU A 137 -12.59 -5.55 -15.02
CA LEU A 137 -12.58 -7.00 -15.18
C LEU A 137 -13.95 -7.56 -15.50
N VAL A 138 -14.99 -7.08 -14.80
CA VAL A 138 -16.38 -7.47 -15.09
C VAL A 138 -16.76 -7.04 -16.51
N TYR A 139 -16.41 -5.82 -16.92
CA TYR A 139 -16.67 -5.32 -18.26
C TYR A 139 -15.99 -6.17 -19.33
N ALA A 140 -14.73 -6.53 -19.12
CA ALA A 140 -14.01 -7.40 -20.05
C ALA A 140 -14.63 -8.80 -20.21
N LEU A 141 -15.33 -9.29 -19.18
CA LEU A 141 -15.98 -10.62 -19.19
C LEU A 141 -17.41 -10.59 -19.70
N THR A 142 -18.13 -9.49 -19.51
CA THR A 142 -19.60 -9.44 -19.72
C THR A 142 -20.05 -8.43 -20.77
N ASP A 143 -19.17 -7.48 -21.14
CA ASP A 143 -19.47 -6.31 -21.99
C ASP A 143 -20.67 -5.47 -21.47
N ASP A 144 -21.02 -5.63 -20.17
CA ASP A 144 -22.11 -4.90 -19.51
C ASP A 144 -21.55 -3.81 -18.59
N ILE A 145 -21.69 -2.55 -19.02
CA ILE A 145 -21.21 -1.39 -18.27
C ILE A 145 -21.99 -1.16 -16.97
N LEU A 146 -23.29 -1.43 -16.94
CA LEU A 146 -24.11 -1.21 -15.76
C LEU A 146 -23.77 -2.22 -14.67
N LEU A 147 -23.64 -3.48 -15.03
CA LEU A 147 -23.18 -4.53 -14.12
C LEU A 147 -21.78 -4.23 -13.60
N SER A 148 -20.89 -3.75 -14.47
CA SER A 148 -19.51 -3.40 -14.12
C SER A 148 -19.44 -2.26 -13.11
N LEU A 149 -20.16 -1.18 -13.34
CA LEU A 149 -20.23 -0.05 -12.41
C LEU A 149 -20.94 -0.43 -11.10
N PHE A 150 -21.95 -1.28 -11.15
CA PHE A 150 -22.63 -1.79 -9.96
C PHE A 150 -21.65 -2.59 -9.09
N LEU A 151 -20.92 -3.56 -9.66
CA LEU A 151 -19.97 -4.38 -8.88
C LEU A 151 -18.75 -3.58 -8.39
N ALA A 152 -18.27 -2.61 -9.17
CA ALA A 152 -17.27 -1.66 -8.71
C ALA A 152 -17.75 -0.84 -7.50
N SER A 153 -19.00 -0.39 -7.54
CA SER A 153 -19.64 0.35 -6.45
C SER A 153 -19.84 -0.50 -5.20
N VAL A 154 -20.26 -1.74 -5.35
CA VAL A 154 -20.38 -2.71 -4.25
C VAL A 154 -19.01 -2.95 -3.60
N ASN A 155 -17.96 -3.15 -4.41
CA ASN A 155 -16.59 -3.30 -3.89
C ASN A 155 -16.20 -2.07 -3.07
N MET A 156 -16.41 -0.85 -3.60
CA MET A 156 -16.12 0.38 -2.87
C MET A 156 -16.83 0.45 -1.52
N VAL A 157 -18.16 0.18 -1.50
CA VAL A 157 -18.95 0.22 -0.26
C VAL A 157 -18.41 -0.77 0.78
N VAL A 158 -18.10 -1.99 0.37
CA VAL A 158 -17.54 -3.03 1.26
C VAL A 158 -16.20 -2.58 1.82
N ILE A 159 -15.30 -2.11 0.98
CA ILE A 159 -13.97 -1.66 1.40
C ILE A 159 -14.04 -0.44 2.32
N MET A 160 -14.93 0.51 2.06
CA MET A 160 -15.14 1.67 2.94
C MET A 160 -15.62 1.25 4.34
N VAL A 161 -16.51 0.27 4.44
CA VAL A 161 -16.98 -0.28 5.72
C VAL A 161 -15.85 -1.02 6.46
N ILE A 162 -15.02 -1.76 5.74
CA ILE A 162 -13.82 -2.43 6.31
C ILE A 162 -12.85 -1.37 6.81
N ALA A 163 -12.55 -0.33 6.01
CA ALA A 163 -11.65 0.75 6.36
C ALA A 163 -12.07 1.47 7.65
N ASP A 164 -13.38 1.73 7.84
CA ASP A 164 -13.90 2.31 9.08
C ASP A 164 -13.63 1.43 10.31
N ARG A 165 -13.78 0.12 10.15
CA ARG A 165 -13.59 -0.84 11.25
C ARG A 165 -12.12 -1.04 11.60
N THR A 166 -11.23 -0.91 10.63
CA THR A 166 -9.79 -1.05 10.80
C THR A 166 -9.08 0.27 11.15
N ALA A 167 -9.72 1.43 10.95
CA ALA A 167 -9.12 2.73 11.25
C ALA A 167 -8.62 2.88 12.70
N PRO A 168 -9.33 2.40 13.76
CA PRO A 168 -8.79 2.43 15.13
C PRO A 168 -7.54 1.55 15.30
N LEU A 169 -7.43 0.46 14.55
CA LEU A 169 -6.26 -0.42 14.57
C LEU A 169 -5.09 0.23 13.83
N SER A 170 -5.35 0.89 12.70
CA SER A 170 -4.34 1.69 11.98
C SER A 170 -3.77 2.80 12.87
N GLU A 171 -4.63 3.49 13.64
CA GLU A 171 -4.21 4.49 14.61
C GLU A 171 -3.31 3.89 15.70
N LYS A 172 -3.70 2.74 16.24
CA LYS A 172 -3.01 2.08 17.35
C LYS A 172 -1.67 1.46 16.94
N TYR A 173 -1.65 0.72 15.83
CA TYR A 173 -0.50 -0.11 15.44
C TYR A 173 0.41 0.55 14.41
N LEU A 174 -0.14 1.37 13.50
CA LEU A 174 0.64 2.08 12.50
C LEU A 174 0.96 3.52 12.89
N GLY A 175 0.38 4.04 13.99
CA GLY A 175 0.58 5.42 14.42
C GLY A 175 -0.05 6.44 13.47
N LEU A 176 -1.20 6.14 12.86
CA LEU A 176 -1.89 6.93 11.86
C LEU A 176 -3.18 7.56 12.41
N PRO A 177 -3.10 8.58 13.30
CA PRO A 177 -4.28 9.13 13.95
C PRO A 177 -5.20 9.84 12.96
N GLY A 178 -6.49 9.45 12.98
CA GLY A 178 -7.52 10.06 12.12
C GLY A 178 -7.43 9.66 10.65
N ILE A 179 -6.69 8.60 10.32
CA ILE A 179 -6.55 8.06 8.98
C ILE A 179 -7.22 6.68 8.93
N SER A 180 -7.91 6.42 7.83
CA SER A 180 -8.38 5.10 7.42
C SER A 180 -7.74 4.70 6.09
N ILE A 181 -7.74 3.42 5.77
CA ILE A 181 -7.10 2.89 4.56
C ILE A 181 -8.15 2.15 3.72
N PRO A 182 -8.94 2.87 2.90
CA PRO A 182 -9.95 2.28 2.02
C PRO A 182 -9.34 1.68 0.74
N HIS A 183 -8.30 0.88 0.90
CA HIS A 183 -7.54 0.31 -0.20
C HIS A 183 -8.15 -1.02 -0.65
N GLY A 184 -8.58 -1.12 -1.90
CA GLY A 184 -9.32 -2.25 -2.42
C GLY A 184 -8.63 -3.60 -2.28
N TYR A 185 -7.32 -3.69 -2.57
CA TYR A 185 -6.60 -4.95 -2.41
C TYR A 185 -6.31 -5.27 -0.94
N ALA A 186 -5.71 -4.34 -0.22
CA ALA A 186 -5.31 -4.60 1.15
C ALA A 186 -6.54 -4.83 2.04
N GLY A 187 -7.62 -4.04 1.89
CA GLY A 187 -8.88 -4.22 2.59
C GLY A 187 -9.54 -5.57 2.32
N SER A 188 -9.38 -6.13 1.12
CA SER A 188 -9.93 -7.45 0.77
C SER A 188 -9.31 -8.59 1.57
N PHE A 189 -8.07 -8.44 2.05
CA PHE A 189 -7.40 -9.46 2.86
C PHE A 189 -7.72 -9.37 4.36
N VAL A 190 -8.30 -8.28 4.85
CA VAL A 190 -8.64 -8.09 6.27
C VAL A 190 -9.51 -9.22 6.83
N PRO A 191 -10.60 -9.67 6.16
CA PRO A 191 -11.40 -10.78 6.68
C PRO A 191 -10.59 -12.07 6.82
N PHE A 192 -9.69 -12.36 5.88
CA PHE A 192 -8.81 -13.52 5.94
C PHE A 192 -7.80 -13.39 7.09
N ALA A 193 -7.20 -12.22 7.26
CA ALA A 193 -6.27 -11.95 8.35
C ALA A 193 -6.94 -12.15 9.73
N VAL A 194 -8.17 -11.67 9.91
CA VAL A 194 -8.95 -11.87 11.14
C VAL A 194 -9.16 -13.36 11.43
N VAL A 195 -9.53 -14.15 10.42
CA VAL A 195 -9.73 -15.60 10.58
C VAL A 195 -8.41 -16.30 10.91
N ILE A 196 -7.33 -15.97 10.20
CA ILE A 196 -6.01 -16.56 10.43
C ILE A 196 -5.50 -16.20 11.84
N ASN A 197 -5.62 -14.94 12.27
CA ASN A 197 -5.25 -14.53 13.62
C ASN A 197 -6.06 -15.29 14.68
N TRP A 198 -7.36 -15.45 14.47
CA TRP A 198 -8.20 -16.22 15.37
C TRP A 198 -7.76 -17.71 15.48
N ILE A 199 -7.29 -18.31 14.37
CA ILE A 199 -6.73 -19.67 14.37
C ILE A 199 -5.40 -19.70 15.13
N ILE A 200 -4.49 -18.74 14.82
CA ILE A 200 -3.16 -18.66 15.46
C ILE A 200 -3.28 -18.49 16.97
N ASP A 201 -4.21 -17.65 17.43
CA ASP A 201 -4.46 -17.42 18.85
C ASP A 201 -4.89 -18.70 19.62
N LYS A 202 -5.41 -19.70 18.89
CA LYS A 202 -5.81 -20.98 19.47
C LYS A 202 -4.68 -22.00 19.53
N ILE A 203 -3.55 -21.75 18.87
CA ILE A 203 -2.41 -22.66 18.86
C ILE A 203 -1.59 -22.47 20.15
N PRO A 204 -1.53 -23.47 21.05
CA PRO A 204 -0.78 -23.35 22.30
C PRO A 204 0.70 -23.04 22.03
N GLY A 205 1.21 -22.02 22.68
CA GLY A 205 2.61 -21.58 22.56
C GLY A 205 2.82 -20.49 21.50
N VAL A 206 2.13 -20.52 20.37
CA VAL A 206 2.23 -19.48 19.34
C VAL A 206 1.57 -18.19 19.83
N ASN A 207 0.45 -18.29 20.51
CA ASN A 207 -0.25 -17.16 21.14
C ASN A 207 0.55 -16.40 22.22
N LYS A 208 1.67 -16.98 22.68
CA LYS A 208 2.59 -16.35 23.65
C LYS A 208 3.76 -15.64 22.99
N ILE A 209 3.90 -15.77 21.67
CA ILE A 209 4.96 -15.15 20.91
C ILE A 209 4.51 -13.72 20.54
N HIS A 210 4.87 -12.77 21.36
CA HIS A 210 4.71 -11.36 21.07
C HIS A 210 5.99 -10.85 20.37
N LEU A 211 5.90 -10.59 19.07
CA LEU A 211 6.99 -10.05 18.27
C LEU A 211 6.64 -8.61 17.84
N ASP A 212 6.38 -7.74 18.80
CA ASP A 212 6.31 -6.33 18.46
C ASP A 212 7.73 -5.74 18.29
N ALA A 213 7.84 -4.62 17.58
CA ALA A 213 9.14 -3.99 17.32
C ALA A 213 9.87 -3.58 18.60
N LYS A 214 9.13 -3.29 19.70
CA LYS A 214 9.70 -2.94 21.00
C LYS A 214 10.25 -4.15 21.73
N ASP A 215 9.54 -5.27 21.68
CA ASP A 215 9.97 -6.53 22.30
C ASP A 215 11.12 -7.15 21.51
N PHE A 216 11.11 -7.01 20.18
CA PHE A 216 12.22 -7.42 19.33
C PHE A 216 13.49 -6.63 19.67
N ASN A 217 13.42 -5.31 19.80
CA ASN A 217 14.54 -4.47 20.23
C ASN A 217 15.01 -4.78 21.65
N LYS A 218 14.10 -5.08 22.59
CA LYS A 218 14.47 -5.49 23.95
C LYS A 218 15.19 -6.84 23.97
N LYS A 219 14.76 -7.78 23.13
CA LYS A 219 15.28 -9.16 23.12
C LYS A 219 16.59 -9.29 22.33
N PHE A 220 16.72 -8.56 21.23
CA PHE A 220 17.84 -8.63 20.30
C PHE A 220 18.76 -7.41 20.37
N GLY A 221 18.45 -6.40 21.19
CA GLY A 221 19.27 -5.19 21.32
C GLY A 221 19.44 -4.48 19.97
N ASN A 222 20.66 -4.07 19.67
CA ASN A 222 20.98 -3.36 18.42
C ASN A 222 20.65 -4.17 17.15
N TRP A 223 20.56 -5.50 17.21
CA TRP A 223 20.18 -6.34 16.07
C TRP A 223 18.71 -6.19 15.66
N GLY A 224 17.87 -5.67 16.54
CA GLY A 224 16.48 -5.32 16.23
C GLY A 224 16.31 -3.95 15.55
N GLU A 225 17.38 -3.19 15.43
CA GLU A 225 17.34 -1.90 14.76
C GLU A 225 17.09 -2.09 13.25
N PRO A 226 16.22 -1.28 12.63
CA PRO A 226 15.87 -1.41 11.21
C PRO A 226 17.09 -1.48 10.28
N THR A 227 18.16 -0.76 10.61
CA THR A 227 19.41 -0.77 9.84
C THR A 227 20.03 -2.17 9.78
N LEU A 228 20.25 -2.77 10.95
CA LEU A 228 20.90 -4.08 11.05
C LEU A 228 19.97 -5.20 10.59
N LEU A 229 18.67 -5.09 10.90
CA LEU A 229 17.67 -6.04 10.43
C LEU A 229 17.60 -6.05 8.89
N GLY A 230 17.52 -4.88 8.26
CA GLY A 230 17.58 -4.75 6.81
C GLY A 230 18.85 -5.34 6.20
N PHE A 231 20.00 -5.07 6.84
CA PHE A 231 21.27 -5.62 6.39
C PHE A 231 21.29 -7.15 6.43
N VAL A 232 20.91 -7.75 7.55
CA VAL A 232 20.88 -9.20 7.70
C VAL A 232 19.89 -9.86 6.70
N ILE A 233 18.70 -9.31 6.56
CA ILE A 233 17.71 -9.82 5.60
C ILE A 233 18.28 -9.70 4.17
N GLY A 234 18.85 -8.54 3.83
CA GLY A 234 19.44 -8.31 2.52
C GLY A 234 20.61 -9.26 2.24
N LEU A 235 21.48 -9.56 3.23
CA LEU A 235 22.52 -10.57 3.09
C LEU A 235 21.95 -11.96 2.83
N LEU A 236 20.89 -12.37 3.55
CA LEU A 236 20.25 -13.66 3.36
C LEU A 236 19.65 -13.80 1.96
N VAL A 237 18.89 -12.80 1.51
CA VAL A 237 18.31 -12.78 0.15
C VAL A 237 19.42 -12.75 -0.91
N GLY A 238 20.44 -11.92 -0.70
CA GLY A 238 21.60 -11.83 -1.60
C GLY A 238 22.36 -13.14 -1.69
N PHE A 239 22.55 -13.85 -0.57
CA PHE A 239 23.19 -15.17 -0.58
C PHE A 239 22.36 -16.21 -1.31
N LEU A 240 21.03 -16.23 -1.11
CA LEU A 240 20.14 -17.11 -1.86
C LEU A 240 20.20 -16.83 -3.37
N ALA A 241 20.30 -15.56 -3.75
CA ALA A 241 20.34 -15.16 -5.14
C ALA A 241 21.68 -15.43 -5.82
N TYR A 242 22.77 -15.05 -5.20
CA TYR A 242 24.09 -15.01 -5.84
C TYR A 242 25.08 -16.04 -5.33
N GLY A 243 24.86 -16.62 -4.14
CA GLY A 243 25.77 -17.59 -3.54
C GLY A 243 25.99 -18.84 -4.39
N PHE A 244 24.97 -19.26 -5.13
CA PHE A 244 24.99 -20.49 -5.90
C PHE A 244 25.07 -20.30 -7.42
N VAL A 245 25.28 -19.06 -7.90
CA VAL A 245 25.37 -18.75 -9.35
C VAL A 245 26.61 -19.42 -9.94
N PRO A 246 26.47 -20.30 -10.95
CA PRO A 246 27.59 -20.94 -11.59
C PRO A 246 28.42 -19.95 -12.40
N GLY A 247 29.75 -20.09 -12.36
CA GLY A 247 30.67 -19.26 -13.16
C GLY A 247 30.92 -17.83 -12.64
N MET A 248 30.22 -17.39 -11.59
CA MET A 248 30.51 -16.12 -10.92
C MET A 248 31.61 -16.34 -9.89
N ASP A 249 32.62 -15.48 -9.87
CA ASP A 249 33.69 -15.54 -8.88
C ASP A 249 33.23 -15.05 -7.49
N TRP A 250 33.99 -15.40 -6.44
CA TRP A 250 33.61 -15.05 -5.06
C TRP A 250 33.63 -13.54 -4.77
N PRO A 251 34.59 -12.74 -5.27
CA PRO A 251 34.56 -11.30 -5.09
C PRO A 251 33.26 -10.66 -5.61
N ASP A 252 32.83 -11.02 -6.79
CA ASP A 252 31.57 -10.53 -7.38
C ASP A 252 30.34 -10.99 -6.59
N LYS A 253 30.31 -12.25 -6.17
CA LYS A 253 29.25 -12.77 -5.29
C LYS A 253 29.13 -11.96 -4.01
N ILE A 254 30.25 -11.78 -3.31
CA ILE A 254 30.31 -11.02 -2.06
C ILE A 254 29.88 -9.58 -2.30
N GLY A 255 30.37 -8.93 -3.36
CA GLY A 255 29.97 -7.57 -3.73
C GLY A 255 28.46 -7.40 -3.88
N LYS A 256 27.82 -8.30 -4.63
CA LYS A 256 26.36 -8.27 -4.84
C LYS A 256 25.58 -8.56 -3.57
N ILE A 257 26.03 -9.52 -2.75
CA ILE A 257 25.40 -9.86 -1.46
C ILE A 257 25.50 -8.67 -0.49
N LEU A 258 26.65 -8.03 -0.39
CA LEU A 258 26.84 -6.85 0.46
C LEU A 258 26.01 -5.66 -0.03
N LEU A 259 25.97 -5.42 -1.35
CA LEU A 259 25.12 -4.38 -1.96
C LEU A 259 23.65 -4.60 -1.61
N MET A 260 23.18 -5.83 -1.68
CA MET A 260 21.82 -6.18 -1.27
C MET A 260 21.58 -5.83 0.20
N GLY A 261 22.50 -6.20 1.10
CA GLY A 261 22.42 -5.88 2.53
C GLY A 261 22.32 -4.37 2.79
N VAL A 262 23.21 -3.59 2.18
CA VAL A 262 23.23 -2.13 2.34
C VAL A 262 21.97 -1.49 1.75
N THR A 263 21.53 -1.95 0.58
CA THR A 263 20.30 -1.43 -0.06
C THR A 263 19.05 -1.69 0.78
N MET A 264 18.92 -2.89 1.33
CA MET A 264 17.79 -3.22 2.21
C MET A 264 17.81 -2.37 3.49
N SER A 265 18.98 -2.12 4.08
CA SER A 265 19.14 -1.19 5.20
C SER A 265 18.69 0.22 4.84
N ALA A 266 19.12 0.71 3.67
CA ALA A 266 18.75 2.03 3.18
C ALA A 266 17.23 2.17 3.01
N VAL A 267 16.57 1.19 2.38
CA VAL A 267 15.12 1.16 2.21
C VAL A 267 14.39 1.20 3.56
N MET A 268 14.83 0.38 4.53
CA MET A 268 14.22 0.33 5.86
C MET A 268 14.38 1.62 6.67
N ILE A 269 15.38 2.46 6.36
CA ILE A 269 15.56 3.75 7.02
C ILE A 269 14.85 4.88 6.28
N ILE A 270 14.92 4.89 4.94
CA ILE A 270 14.45 6.02 4.14
C ILE A 270 12.92 5.99 4.04
N THR A 271 12.31 4.82 3.84
CA THR A 271 10.86 4.69 3.66
C THR A 271 10.04 5.30 4.81
N PRO A 272 10.33 5.03 6.10
CA PRO A 272 9.60 5.66 7.20
C PRO A 272 9.74 7.18 7.23
N LYS A 273 10.90 7.70 6.82
CA LYS A 273 11.12 9.16 6.75
C LYS A 273 10.26 9.80 5.65
N MET A 274 10.13 9.14 4.51
CA MET A 274 9.28 9.61 3.41
C MET A 274 7.79 9.56 3.79
N ALA A 275 7.34 8.47 4.42
CA ALA A 275 5.99 8.38 4.97
C ALA A 275 5.71 9.46 6.03
N ALA A 276 6.67 9.77 6.90
CA ALA A 276 6.54 10.85 7.87
C ALA A 276 6.37 12.24 7.22
N LEU A 277 7.02 12.49 6.06
CA LEU A 277 6.81 13.72 5.29
C LEU A 277 5.38 13.79 4.74
N LEU A 278 4.88 12.68 4.21
CA LEU A 278 3.49 12.58 3.74
C LEU A 278 2.51 12.90 4.88
N LEU A 279 2.68 12.28 6.05
CA LEU A 279 1.85 12.51 7.22
C LEU A 279 1.88 13.97 7.71
N GLN A 280 3.02 14.67 7.60
CA GLN A 280 3.10 16.08 7.91
C GLN A 280 2.16 16.94 7.03
N GLY A 281 1.88 16.51 5.81
CA GLY A 281 0.90 17.16 4.95
C GLY A 281 -0.55 16.82 5.32
N VAL A 282 -0.82 15.58 5.69
CA VAL A 282 -2.18 15.08 5.97
C VAL A 282 -2.72 15.54 7.32
N VAL A 283 -1.91 15.46 8.38
CA VAL A 283 -2.34 15.72 9.76
C VAL A 283 -3.00 17.08 9.97
N PRO A 284 -2.52 18.21 9.41
CA PRO A 284 -3.19 19.50 9.56
C PRO A 284 -4.60 19.54 8.97
N VAL A 285 -4.81 18.85 7.86
CA VAL A 285 -6.12 18.74 7.19
C VAL A 285 -7.06 17.87 8.03
N SER A 286 -6.58 16.71 8.49
CA SER A 286 -7.32 15.82 9.39
C SER A 286 -7.80 16.55 10.65
N ASN A 287 -6.91 17.29 11.31
CA ASN A 287 -7.24 18.05 12.51
C ASN A 287 -8.32 19.13 12.26
N ASN A 288 -8.30 19.77 11.10
CA ASN A 288 -9.33 20.75 10.74
C ASN A 288 -10.68 20.10 10.46
N ILE A 289 -10.68 18.97 9.76
CA ILE A 289 -11.91 18.17 9.56
C ILE A 289 -12.53 17.84 10.91
N GLN A 290 -11.76 17.27 11.83
CA GLN A 290 -12.25 16.89 13.16
C GLN A 290 -12.84 18.08 13.91
N LYS A 291 -12.19 19.26 13.89
CA LYS A 291 -12.71 20.48 14.53
C LYS A 291 -14.02 20.98 13.90
N LEU A 292 -14.14 20.94 12.58
CA LEU A 292 -15.34 21.37 11.87
C LEU A 292 -16.51 20.40 12.08
N THR A 293 -16.23 19.11 12.10
CA THR A 293 -17.22 18.07 12.25
C THR A 293 -17.72 17.93 13.69
N GLN A 294 -16.85 18.12 14.70
CA GLN A 294 -17.27 18.18 16.10
C GLN A 294 -18.36 19.24 16.34
N LYS A 295 -18.23 20.40 15.69
CA LYS A 295 -19.23 21.49 15.80
C LYS A 295 -20.55 21.21 15.08
N ARG A 296 -20.52 20.50 13.93
CA ARG A 296 -21.68 20.30 13.05
C ARG A 296 -22.39 18.96 13.20
N PHE A 297 -21.68 17.90 13.60
CA PHE A 297 -22.17 16.51 13.56
C PHE A 297 -22.14 15.81 14.93
N GLY A 298 -22.24 16.56 16.02
CA GLY A 298 -22.46 15.99 17.36
C GLY A 298 -21.34 15.10 17.89
N GLY A 299 -20.07 15.39 17.53
CA GLY A 299 -18.92 14.67 18.07
C GLY A 299 -18.53 13.38 17.30
N ARG A 300 -19.14 13.11 16.16
CA ARG A 300 -18.76 11.95 15.32
C ARG A 300 -17.30 12.09 14.87
N LYS A 301 -16.51 11.03 15.07
CA LYS A 301 -15.12 10.95 14.57
C LYS A 301 -15.15 10.65 13.07
N PHE A 302 -14.42 11.44 12.30
CA PHE A 302 -14.22 11.20 10.88
C PHE A 302 -12.77 10.82 10.62
N TYR A 303 -12.56 9.99 9.62
CA TYR A 303 -11.26 9.56 9.15
C TYR A 303 -11.00 10.12 7.75
N ILE A 304 -9.74 10.35 7.43
CA ILE A 304 -9.31 10.63 6.05
C ILE A 304 -8.91 9.31 5.40
N GLY A 305 -9.54 8.98 4.28
CA GLY A 305 -9.17 7.84 3.45
C GLY A 305 -7.87 8.13 2.71
N MET A 306 -6.89 7.25 2.85
CA MET A 306 -5.57 7.32 2.24
C MET A 306 -5.13 5.96 1.74
N ASP A 307 -4.20 5.95 0.77
CA ASP A 307 -3.51 4.76 0.29
C ASP A 307 -2.72 4.05 1.42
N THR A 308 -2.52 2.76 1.26
CA THR A 308 -1.64 1.91 2.09
C THR A 308 -0.21 2.41 2.17
N ALA A 309 0.26 3.22 1.24
CA ALA A 309 1.57 3.85 1.26
C ALA A 309 1.87 4.57 2.58
N VAL A 310 0.83 5.12 3.26
CA VAL A 310 1.00 5.73 4.59
C VAL A 310 1.39 4.71 5.67
N GLY A 311 0.97 3.46 5.52
CA GLY A 311 1.28 2.36 6.44
C GLY A 311 2.66 1.75 6.22
N ILE A 312 3.20 1.81 5.00
CA ILE A 312 4.54 1.30 4.65
C ILE A 312 5.64 1.98 5.47
N GLY A 313 5.39 3.20 5.98
CA GLY A 313 6.31 3.89 6.88
C GLY A 313 6.54 3.21 8.23
N SER A 314 5.76 2.19 8.59
CA SER A 314 5.99 1.40 9.80
C SER A 314 7.19 0.47 9.62
N PRO A 315 8.21 0.51 10.53
CA PRO A 315 9.34 -0.42 10.45
C PRO A 315 8.94 -1.89 10.51
N VAL A 316 7.86 -2.21 11.23
CA VAL A 316 7.31 -3.58 11.33
C VAL A 316 6.75 -4.03 9.99
N VAL A 317 5.96 -3.18 9.31
CA VAL A 317 5.42 -3.46 7.98
C VAL A 317 6.54 -3.71 6.98
N LEU A 318 7.59 -2.86 6.99
CA LEU A 318 8.75 -3.02 6.11
C LEU A 318 9.51 -4.31 6.37
N ALA A 319 9.77 -4.64 7.64
CA ALA A 319 10.45 -5.89 8.00
C ALA A 319 9.66 -7.11 7.52
N CYS A 320 8.35 -7.12 7.76
CA CYS A 320 7.48 -8.21 7.30
C CYS A 320 7.41 -8.29 5.78
N ALA A 321 7.23 -7.15 5.08
CA ALA A 321 7.22 -7.11 3.62
C ALA A 321 8.50 -7.70 3.04
N THR A 322 9.66 -7.33 3.62
CA THR A 322 10.97 -7.83 3.19
C THR A 322 11.13 -9.34 3.41
N LEU A 323 10.68 -9.85 4.56
CA LEU A 323 10.71 -11.29 4.85
C LEU A 323 9.75 -12.10 3.97
N MET A 324 8.60 -11.51 3.62
CA MET A 324 7.63 -12.19 2.77
C MET A 324 8.08 -12.34 1.32
N ILE A 325 9.03 -11.54 0.84
CA ILE A 325 9.58 -11.70 -0.51
C ILE A 325 10.18 -13.09 -0.71
N PRO A 326 11.22 -13.53 0.05
CA PRO A 326 11.75 -14.88 -0.09
C PRO A 326 10.74 -15.97 0.28
N LEU A 327 9.87 -15.72 1.27
CA LEU A 327 8.83 -16.69 1.63
C LEU A 327 7.82 -16.89 0.50
N SER A 328 7.39 -15.82 -0.19
CA SER A 328 6.47 -15.93 -1.32
C SER A 328 7.08 -16.70 -2.48
N LEU A 329 8.38 -16.55 -2.72
CA LEU A 329 9.11 -17.36 -3.71
C LEU A 329 9.12 -18.83 -3.32
N VAL A 330 9.42 -19.15 -2.07
CA VAL A 330 9.40 -20.53 -1.56
C VAL A 330 8.00 -21.13 -1.69
N PHE A 331 6.95 -20.39 -1.28
CA PHE A 331 5.57 -20.85 -1.43
C PHE A 331 5.18 -21.03 -2.90
N ALA A 332 5.57 -20.11 -3.78
CA ALA A 332 5.30 -20.24 -5.22
C ALA A 332 5.89 -21.52 -5.81
N PHE A 333 7.04 -21.96 -5.28
CA PHE A 333 7.69 -23.22 -5.70
C PHE A 333 7.02 -24.46 -5.11
N ILE A 334 6.60 -24.41 -3.83
CA ILE A 334 6.07 -25.59 -3.12
C ILE A 334 4.60 -25.84 -3.45
N LEU A 335 3.81 -24.80 -3.78
CA LEU A 335 2.38 -24.93 -4.02
C LEU A 335 2.08 -25.78 -5.27
N PRO A 336 1.40 -26.92 -5.13
CA PRO A 336 1.07 -27.76 -6.27
C PRO A 336 0.18 -27.04 -7.28
N GLY A 337 0.53 -27.13 -8.56
CA GLY A 337 -0.25 -26.51 -9.64
C GLY A 337 -0.07 -24.99 -9.80
N ASN A 338 0.77 -24.37 -9.00
CA ASN A 338 1.13 -22.96 -9.22
C ASN A 338 1.95 -22.81 -10.49
N LYS A 339 1.56 -21.85 -11.33
CA LYS A 339 2.23 -21.54 -12.62
C LYS A 339 2.87 -20.15 -12.64
N PHE A 340 2.69 -19.37 -11.57
CA PHE A 340 3.08 -17.97 -11.53
C PHE A 340 4.07 -17.70 -10.42
N LEU A 341 5.00 -16.79 -10.68
CA LEU A 341 5.86 -16.21 -9.67
C LEU A 341 5.27 -14.88 -9.22
N PRO A 342 5.03 -14.68 -7.91
CA PRO A 342 4.52 -13.41 -7.40
C PRO A 342 5.59 -12.32 -7.59
N THR A 343 5.16 -11.17 -8.08
CA THR A 343 6.05 -10.02 -8.21
C THR A 343 6.23 -9.30 -6.89
N ILE A 344 7.43 -8.78 -6.69
CA ILE A 344 7.89 -8.20 -5.42
C ILE A 344 7.08 -6.96 -5.01
N GLY A 345 6.60 -6.17 -5.99
CA GLY A 345 5.84 -4.95 -5.72
C GLY A 345 4.50 -5.16 -5.01
N LEU A 346 3.85 -6.32 -5.22
CA LEU A 346 2.56 -6.63 -4.58
C LEU A 346 2.71 -7.01 -3.11
N VAL A 347 3.79 -7.67 -2.73
CA VAL A 347 3.99 -8.23 -1.39
C VAL A 347 4.04 -7.13 -0.33
N GLY A 348 4.72 -6.00 -0.61
CA GLY A 348 4.82 -4.89 0.32
C GLY A 348 3.49 -4.20 0.63
N PHE A 349 2.61 -4.05 -0.37
CA PHE A 349 1.31 -3.39 -0.22
C PHE A 349 0.27 -4.26 0.49
N VAL A 350 0.26 -5.54 0.22
CA VAL A 350 -0.68 -6.48 0.87
C VAL A 350 -0.38 -6.61 2.36
N LEU A 351 0.89 -6.63 2.74
CA LEU A 351 1.30 -6.86 4.12
C LEU A 351 1.10 -5.65 5.04
N SER A 352 0.93 -4.45 4.50
CA SER A 352 0.71 -3.25 5.31
C SER A 352 -0.55 -3.35 6.19
N LEU A 353 -1.52 -4.19 5.83
CA LEU A 353 -2.77 -4.40 6.59
C LEU A 353 -2.85 -5.72 7.35
N ILE A 354 -1.97 -6.68 7.12
CA ILE A 354 -1.99 -7.97 7.84
C ILE A 354 -1.63 -7.79 9.32
N HIS A 355 -0.99 -6.68 9.68
CA HIS A 355 -0.64 -6.33 11.06
C HIS A 355 -1.70 -5.50 11.80
N ILE A 356 -2.82 -5.24 11.16
CA ILE A 356 -4.00 -4.64 11.78
C ILE A 356 -4.89 -5.74 12.35
#